data_34325cb136dc4fd7df8e25611333b384
#
_entry.id   34325cb136dc4fd7df8e25611333b384
#
_cell.length_a   1.000
_cell.length_b   1.000
_cell.length_c   1.000
_cell.angle_alpha   90.00
_cell.angle_beta   90.00
_cell.angle_gamma   90.00
#
_symmetry.space_group_name_H-M   'P 1'
#
loop_
_entity.id
_entity.type
_entity.pdbx_description
1 polymer ?
#
loop_
_entity_poly.entity_id
_entity_poly.type
_entity_poly.pdbx_seq_one_letter_code
_entity_poly.pdbx_strand_id
1 'polypeptide(L)'
;MLDRLHALMGENIEVASYADESILQDVLHAGKITPFATRKLLGLYLQAMQEGADGILSVCSSVGEVADAMETLNAFTESPVIRIDTHMCACAAQEQSSVAIAATFPTALESTRRKLVCAAEKQGKALFIQDILLQDGFGSKSLYERLLAAVRELTPMPSALVLCQASMALDALQLRSALQIPVYASPDYGIAQLKKALED
;
A
#
# COMPACT_ATOMS: atom_id res chain seq x y z
N MET A 1 -10.57 3.19 -7.54
CA MET A 1 -9.62 2.11 -7.92
C MET A 1 -9.89 1.62 -9.34
N LEU A 2 -11.11 1.22 -9.70
CA LEU A 2 -11.46 0.70 -11.04
C LEU A 2 -11.04 1.65 -12.17
N ASP A 3 -11.38 2.94 -12.09
CA ASP A 3 -11.02 3.92 -13.12
C ASP A 3 -9.49 4.01 -13.35
N ARG A 4 -8.70 3.86 -12.28
CA ARG A 4 -7.24 3.82 -12.37
C ARG A 4 -6.73 2.54 -13.03
N LEU A 5 -7.35 1.39 -12.74
CA LEU A 5 -7.03 0.13 -13.41
C LEU A 5 -7.27 0.25 -14.91
N HIS A 6 -8.45 0.69 -15.34
CA HIS A 6 -8.74 0.89 -16.76
C HIS A 6 -7.79 1.90 -17.42
N ALA A 7 -7.50 3.02 -16.74
CA ALA A 7 -6.60 4.04 -17.28
C ALA A 7 -5.16 3.53 -17.53
N LEU A 8 -4.65 2.64 -16.67
CA LEU A 8 -3.26 2.16 -16.73
C LEU A 8 -3.10 0.81 -17.47
N MET A 9 -4.10 -0.05 -17.43
CA MET A 9 -4.06 -1.38 -18.04
C MET A 9 -4.84 -1.47 -19.37
N GLY A 10 -5.72 -0.51 -19.64
CA GLY A 10 -6.60 -0.48 -20.84
C GLY A 10 -8.02 -0.94 -20.54
N GLU A 11 -8.92 -0.66 -21.48
CA GLU A 11 -10.36 -0.92 -21.34
C GLU A 11 -10.75 -2.41 -21.45
N ASN A 12 -9.86 -3.25 -21.97
CA ASN A 12 -10.12 -4.67 -22.25
C ASN A 12 -9.79 -5.60 -21.08
N ILE A 13 -9.81 -5.09 -19.85
CA ILE A 13 -9.60 -5.90 -18.64
C ILE A 13 -10.94 -6.16 -17.95
N GLU A 14 -11.11 -7.37 -17.43
CA GLU A 14 -12.17 -7.70 -16.49
C GLU A 14 -11.63 -7.63 -15.07
N VAL A 15 -12.36 -6.97 -14.17
CA VAL A 15 -11.93 -6.77 -12.77
C VAL A 15 -12.97 -7.34 -11.83
N ALA A 16 -12.60 -8.41 -11.12
CA ALA A 16 -13.34 -8.95 -9.99
C ALA A 16 -12.80 -8.40 -8.67
N SER A 17 -13.68 -8.16 -7.70
CA SER A 17 -13.32 -7.66 -6.37
C SER A 17 -13.72 -8.66 -5.30
N TYR A 18 -12.73 -9.07 -4.49
CA TYR A 18 -12.90 -9.98 -3.37
C TYR A 18 -12.61 -9.22 -2.07
N ALA A 19 -13.56 -9.20 -1.14
CA ALA A 19 -13.42 -8.50 0.13
C ALA A 19 -14.06 -9.30 1.27
N ASP A 20 -13.41 -9.28 2.43
CA ASP A 20 -13.95 -9.79 3.69
C ASP A 20 -13.55 -8.81 4.81
N GLU A 21 -14.51 -8.02 5.26
CA GLU A 21 -14.30 -6.99 6.28
C GLU A 21 -13.79 -7.56 7.61
N SER A 22 -14.09 -8.85 7.91
CA SER A 22 -13.63 -9.51 9.13
C SER A 22 -12.11 -9.60 9.22
N ILE A 23 -11.40 -9.58 8.08
CA ILE A 23 -9.93 -9.58 8.02
C ILE A 23 -9.38 -8.30 8.67
N LEU A 24 -9.88 -7.14 8.23
CA LEU A 24 -9.42 -5.85 8.78
C LEU A 24 -9.84 -5.68 10.23
N GLN A 25 -11.07 -6.05 10.58
CA GLN A 25 -11.58 -5.97 11.96
C GLN A 25 -10.72 -6.81 12.93
N ASP A 26 -10.38 -8.04 12.55
CA ASP A 26 -9.53 -8.94 13.35
C ASP A 26 -8.13 -8.37 13.55
N VAL A 27 -7.51 -7.85 12.49
CA VAL A 27 -6.17 -7.25 12.54
C VAL A 27 -6.15 -5.97 13.37
N LEU A 28 -7.18 -5.12 13.27
CA LEU A 28 -7.30 -3.91 14.08
C LEU A 28 -7.51 -4.23 15.56
N HIS A 29 -8.34 -5.23 15.86
CA HIS A 29 -8.56 -5.68 17.25
C HIS A 29 -7.30 -6.29 17.86
N ALA A 30 -6.56 -7.12 17.09
CA ALA A 30 -5.35 -7.79 17.56
C ALA A 30 -4.10 -6.90 17.53
N GLY A 31 -4.12 -5.77 16.81
CA GLY A 31 -2.96 -4.91 16.56
C GLY A 31 -1.87 -5.55 15.69
N LYS A 32 -2.14 -6.69 15.07
CA LYS A 32 -1.19 -7.47 14.25
C LYS A 32 -1.93 -8.43 13.32
N ILE A 33 -1.22 -8.94 12.31
CA ILE A 33 -1.73 -10.02 11.46
C ILE A 33 -1.90 -11.29 12.30
N THR A 34 -3.08 -11.89 12.24
CA THR A 34 -3.42 -13.12 12.96
C THR A 34 -3.47 -14.32 12.02
N PRO A 35 -3.42 -15.56 12.55
CA PRO A 35 -3.67 -16.76 11.74
C PRO A 35 -5.09 -16.79 11.14
N PHE A 36 -6.08 -16.12 11.76
CA PHE A 36 -7.42 -16.00 11.20
C PHE A 36 -7.41 -15.11 9.96
N ALA A 37 -6.89 -13.88 10.06
CA ALA A 37 -6.77 -12.95 8.94
C ALA A 37 -5.96 -13.55 7.78
N THR A 38 -4.84 -14.22 8.10
CA THR A 38 -3.99 -14.90 7.11
C THR A 38 -4.77 -15.97 6.33
N ARG A 39 -5.46 -16.89 7.03
CA ARG A 39 -6.24 -17.95 6.36
C ARG A 39 -7.35 -17.40 5.48
N LYS A 40 -8.05 -16.37 5.95
CA LYS A 40 -9.11 -15.71 5.20
C LYS A 40 -8.58 -15.08 3.91
N LEU A 41 -7.49 -14.31 4.02
CA LEU A 41 -6.90 -13.63 2.87
C LEU A 41 -6.34 -14.62 1.84
N LEU A 42 -5.64 -15.67 2.29
CA LEU A 42 -5.20 -16.75 1.41
C LEU A 42 -6.37 -17.44 0.71
N GLY A 43 -7.49 -17.61 1.41
CA GLY A 43 -8.73 -18.14 0.82
C GLY A 43 -9.24 -17.28 -0.33
N LEU A 44 -9.20 -15.95 -0.19
CA LEU A 44 -9.60 -15.02 -1.26
C LEU A 44 -8.64 -15.08 -2.46
N TYR A 45 -7.33 -15.20 -2.23
CA TYR A 45 -6.37 -15.38 -3.33
C TYR A 45 -6.61 -16.68 -4.08
N LEU A 46 -6.79 -17.80 -3.35
CA LEU A 46 -7.06 -19.09 -3.96
C LEU A 46 -8.39 -19.10 -4.74
N GLN A 47 -9.42 -18.43 -4.22
CA GLN A 47 -10.69 -18.28 -4.92
C GLN A 47 -10.50 -17.52 -6.24
N ALA A 48 -9.79 -16.39 -6.23
CA ALA A 48 -9.51 -15.62 -7.44
C ALA A 48 -8.75 -16.44 -8.48
N MET A 49 -7.73 -17.22 -8.06
CA MET A 49 -6.99 -18.14 -8.93
C MET A 49 -7.90 -19.22 -9.53
N GLN A 50 -8.78 -19.83 -8.72
CA GLN A 50 -9.72 -20.87 -9.17
C GLN A 50 -10.76 -20.33 -10.17
N GLU A 51 -11.11 -19.06 -10.05
CA GLU A 51 -12.03 -18.36 -10.95
C GLU A 51 -11.33 -17.83 -12.22
N GLY A 52 -10.02 -18.09 -12.36
CA GLY A 52 -9.25 -17.80 -13.58
C GLY A 52 -8.69 -16.39 -13.65
N ALA A 53 -8.40 -15.75 -12.51
CA ALA A 53 -7.73 -14.44 -12.52
C ALA A 53 -6.31 -14.57 -13.09
N ASP A 54 -5.94 -13.75 -14.07
CA ASP A 54 -4.57 -13.67 -14.62
C ASP A 54 -3.57 -13.06 -13.64
N GLY A 55 -4.05 -12.25 -12.68
CA GLY A 55 -3.22 -11.68 -11.63
C GLY A 55 -4.05 -11.03 -10.52
N ILE A 56 -3.47 -10.88 -9.35
CA ILE A 56 -4.14 -10.44 -8.14
C ILE A 56 -3.42 -9.22 -7.56
N LEU A 57 -4.14 -8.10 -7.38
CA LEU A 57 -3.65 -6.93 -6.66
C LEU A 57 -4.19 -6.93 -5.24
N SER A 58 -3.32 -7.16 -4.26
CA SER A 58 -3.65 -7.09 -2.83
C SER A 58 -3.59 -5.65 -2.33
N VAL A 59 -4.74 -5.05 -2.04
CA VAL A 59 -4.86 -3.59 -1.77
C VAL A 59 -4.89 -3.20 -0.30
N CYS A 60 -4.85 -4.15 0.64
CA CYS A 60 -4.90 -3.87 2.07
C CYS A 60 -3.50 -3.87 2.69
N SER A 61 -2.94 -2.68 2.97
CA SER A 61 -1.61 -2.54 3.57
C SER A 61 -1.50 -3.16 4.97
N SER A 62 -2.59 -3.19 5.76
CA SER A 62 -2.57 -3.78 7.12
C SER A 62 -2.28 -5.29 7.16
N VAL A 63 -2.41 -5.98 6.03
CA VAL A 63 -2.11 -7.41 5.86
C VAL A 63 -1.12 -7.66 4.70
N GLY A 64 -0.37 -6.65 4.33
CA GLY A 64 0.54 -6.66 3.18
C GLY A 64 1.58 -7.78 3.22
N GLU A 65 2.04 -8.19 4.41
CA GLU A 65 3.02 -9.26 4.58
C GLU A 65 2.50 -10.63 4.12
N VAL A 66 1.18 -10.83 4.09
CA VAL A 66 0.59 -12.06 3.53
C VAL A 66 0.79 -12.08 2.00
N ALA A 67 0.60 -10.94 1.34
CA ALA A 67 0.91 -10.82 -0.08
C ALA A 67 2.41 -10.95 -0.37
N ASP A 68 3.29 -10.40 0.50
CA ASP A 68 4.75 -10.59 0.41
C ASP A 68 5.14 -12.08 0.49
N ALA A 69 4.47 -12.87 1.33
CA ALA A 69 4.70 -14.30 1.44
C ALA A 69 4.30 -15.06 0.16
N MET A 70 3.32 -14.56 -0.59
CA MET A 70 2.93 -15.12 -1.88
C MET A 70 3.95 -14.87 -2.99
N GLU A 71 4.83 -13.87 -2.87
CA GLU A 71 5.83 -13.53 -3.89
C GLU A 71 6.70 -14.76 -4.26
N THR A 72 7.08 -15.57 -3.28
CA THR A 72 7.84 -16.82 -3.51
C THR A 72 7.01 -17.88 -4.24
N LEU A 73 5.69 -17.90 -4.02
CA LEU A 73 4.78 -18.86 -4.65
C LEU A 73 4.36 -18.42 -6.05
N ASN A 74 4.49 -17.15 -6.42
CA ASN A 74 4.14 -16.63 -7.73
C ASN A 74 4.86 -17.38 -8.88
N ALA A 75 6.07 -17.90 -8.63
CA ALA A 75 6.79 -18.73 -9.60
C ALA A 75 6.12 -20.09 -9.89
N PHE A 76 5.17 -20.51 -9.06
CA PHE A 76 4.47 -21.80 -9.15
C PHE A 76 2.96 -21.63 -9.35
N THR A 77 2.49 -20.41 -9.53
CA THR A 77 1.09 -20.08 -9.80
C THR A 77 1.00 -19.29 -11.12
N GLU A 78 -0.08 -19.50 -11.85
CA GLU A 78 -0.34 -18.77 -13.11
C GLU A 78 -0.83 -17.34 -12.85
N SER A 79 -1.18 -17.03 -11.59
CA SER A 79 -1.76 -15.75 -11.17
C SER A 79 -0.89 -15.09 -10.11
N PRO A 80 0.04 -14.20 -10.49
CA PRO A 80 0.90 -13.53 -9.51
C PRO A 80 0.07 -12.66 -8.55
N VAL A 81 0.38 -12.78 -7.25
CA VAL A 81 -0.17 -11.90 -6.21
C VAL A 81 0.79 -10.75 -5.97
N ILE A 82 0.33 -9.53 -6.24
CA ILE A 82 1.10 -8.29 -6.10
C ILE A 82 0.58 -7.49 -4.90
N ARG A 83 1.47 -7.17 -3.98
CA ARG A 83 1.19 -6.22 -2.89
C ARG A 83 1.23 -4.79 -3.44
N ILE A 84 0.17 -4.00 -3.22
CA ILE A 84 -0.05 -2.71 -3.86
C ILE A 84 1.04 -1.65 -3.58
N ASP A 85 1.68 -1.68 -2.42
CA ASP A 85 2.64 -0.66 -1.98
C ASP A 85 4.12 -1.08 -2.15
N THR A 86 4.40 -2.28 -2.67
CA THR A 86 5.77 -2.77 -2.84
C THR A 86 6.60 -1.86 -3.73
N HIS A 87 6.12 -1.56 -4.93
CA HIS A 87 6.86 -0.71 -5.89
C HIS A 87 6.95 0.74 -5.41
N MET A 88 5.89 1.27 -4.80
CA MET A 88 5.90 2.60 -4.17
C MET A 88 7.00 2.72 -3.12
N CYS A 89 7.09 1.76 -2.20
CA CYS A 89 8.12 1.75 -1.16
C CYS A 89 9.54 1.63 -1.73
N ALA A 90 9.72 0.85 -2.80
CA ALA A 90 11.00 0.72 -3.48
C ALA A 90 11.45 2.05 -4.10
N CYS A 91 10.55 2.76 -4.81
CA CYS A 91 10.81 4.08 -5.38
C CYS A 91 11.10 5.12 -4.28
N ALA A 92 10.27 5.18 -3.25
CA ALA A 92 10.49 6.12 -2.15
C ALA A 92 11.85 5.90 -1.45
N ALA A 93 12.22 4.64 -1.17
CA ALA A 93 13.52 4.30 -0.58
C ALA A 93 14.70 4.60 -1.52
N GLN A 94 14.50 4.48 -2.84
CA GLN A 94 15.53 4.79 -3.83
C GLN A 94 15.80 6.28 -3.95
N GLU A 95 14.74 7.08 -3.97
CA GLU A 95 14.79 8.50 -4.31
C GLU A 95 15.02 9.39 -3.08
N GLN A 96 14.68 8.90 -1.86
CA GLN A 96 14.64 9.71 -0.66
C GLN A 96 15.64 9.23 0.40
N SER A 97 16.12 10.16 1.24
CA SER A 97 16.89 9.88 2.45
C SER A 97 16.06 10.04 3.73
N SER A 98 14.96 10.77 3.67
CA SER A 98 14.00 10.93 4.76
C SER A 98 12.58 10.98 4.24
N VAL A 99 11.66 10.32 4.95
CA VAL A 99 10.23 10.31 4.60
C VAL A 99 9.37 10.46 5.86
N ALA A 100 8.23 11.13 5.74
CA ALA A 100 7.13 10.91 6.66
C ALA A 100 6.22 9.82 6.10
N ILE A 101 5.74 8.92 6.95
CA ILE A 101 4.72 7.94 6.58
C ILE A 101 3.43 8.25 7.33
N ALA A 102 2.30 8.22 6.64
CA ALA A 102 1.02 8.60 7.21
C ALA A 102 -0.04 7.52 7.04
N ALA A 103 -0.75 7.22 8.13
CA ALA A 103 -1.84 6.27 8.17
C ALA A 103 -2.94 6.66 9.15
N THR A 104 -4.13 6.08 8.99
CA THR A 104 -5.22 6.15 9.97
C THR A 104 -5.30 4.91 10.85
N PHE A 105 -4.60 3.83 10.48
CA PHE A 105 -4.50 2.58 11.25
C PHE A 105 -3.05 2.27 11.61
N PRO A 106 -2.77 1.91 12.90
CA PRO A 106 -1.43 1.53 13.34
C PRO A 106 -0.85 0.36 12.53
N THR A 107 -1.68 -0.62 12.18
CA THR A 107 -1.27 -1.81 11.41
C THR A 107 -0.82 -1.48 9.99
N ALA A 108 -1.47 -0.51 9.32
CA ALA A 108 -1.04 -0.04 8.01
C ALA A 108 0.27 0.74 8.09
N LEU A 109 0.41 1.59 9.13
CA LEU A 109 1.63 2.36 9.37
C LEU A 109 2.84 1.44 9.55
N GLU A 110 2.72 0.47 10.45
CA GLU A 110 3.78 -0.48 10.78
C GLU A 110 4.15 -1.38 9.59
N SER A 111 3.16 -1.86 8.85
CA SER A 111 3.38 -2.69 7.66
C SER A 111 4.13 -1.93 6.56
N THR A 112 3.74 -0.67 6.28
CA THR A 112 4.42 0.17 5.30
C THR A 112 5.83 0.56 5.78
N ARG A 113 6.00 0.85 7.08
CA ARG A 113 7.33 1.11 7.67
C ARG A 113 8.28 -0.06 7.42
N ARG A 114 7.88 -1.27 7.75
CA ARG A 114 8.70 -2.48 7.52
C ARG A 114 9.06 -2.64 6.04
N LYS A 115 8.11 -2.40 5.14
CA LYS A 115 8.35 -2.48 3.70
C LYS A 115 9.37 -1.45 3.21
N LEU A 116 9.29 -0.21 3.69
CA LEU A 116 10.26 0.85 3.39
C LEU A 116 11.66 0.53 3.91
N VAL A 117 11.77 0.06 5.17
CA VAL A 117 13.05 -0.34 5.76
C VAL A 117 13.68 -1.46 4.93
N CYS A 118 12.92 -2.52 4.63
CA CYS A 118 13.40 -3.62 3.80
C CYS A 118 13.83 -3.14 2.40
N ALA A 119 13.08 -2.21 1.79
CA ALA A 119 13.44 -1.65 0.48
C ALA A 119 14.73 -0.82 0.54
N ALA A 120 14.94 -0.04 1.59
CA ALA A 120 16.17 0.74 1.80
C ALA A 120 17.37 -0.18 2.04
N GLU A 121 17.23 -1.21 2.89
CA GLU A 121 18.27 -2.21 3.17
C GLU A 121 18.71 -2.96 1.91
N LYS A 122 17.77 -3.40 1.06
CA LYS A 122 18.05 -4.03 -0.23
C LYS A 122 18.90 -3.15 -1.17
N GLN A 123 18.82 -1.84 -0.99
CA GLN A 123 19.57 -0.84 -1.77
C GLN A 123 20.84 -0.35 -1.07
N GLY A 124 21.16 -0.90 0.12
CA GLY A 124 22.30 -0.48 0.92
C GLY A 124 22.21 0.95 1.46
N LYS A 125 20.99 1.46 1.65
CA LYS A 125 20.71 2.84 2.10
C LYS A 125 20.13 2.87 3.51
N ALA A 126 20.42 3.95 4.24
CA ALA A 126 19.68 4.32 5.45
C ALA A 126 18.54 5.27 5.06
N LEU A 127 17.34 5.02 5.58
CA LEU A 127 16.17 5.87 5.40
C LEU A 127 15.66 6.34 6.75
N PHE A 128 15.61 7.65 6.96
CA PHE A 128 15.01 8.24 8.15
C PHE A 128 13.49 8.31 7.98
N ILE A 129 12.73 7.70 8.90
CA ILE A 129 11.28 7.59 8.80
C ILE A 129 10.62 8.25 10.02
N GLN A 130 9.72 9.20 9.77
CA GLN A 130 8.87 9.86 10.77
C GLN A 130 7.43 9.38 10.62
N ASP A 131 6.76 9.06 11.75
CA ASP A 131 5.41 8.52 11.75
C ASP A 131 4.35 9.60 11.96
N ILE A 132 3.28 9.51 11.18
CA ILE A 132 2.05 10.28 11.35
C ILE A 132 0.88 9.30 11.46
N LEU A 133 0.31 9.15 12.65
CA LEU A 133 -0.87 8.34 12.88
C LEU A 133 -2.07 9.24 13.17
N LEU A 134 -3.01 9.30 12.24
CA LEU A 134 -4.24 10.08 12.36
C LEU A 134 -5.41 9.18 12.74
N GLN A 135 -5.45 8.70 13.98
CA GLN A 135 -6.57 7.91 14.48
C GLN A 135 -7.89 8.65 14.24
N ASP A 136 -8.96 7.91 13.96
CA ASP A 136 -10.29 8.41 13.58
C ASP A 136 -10.34 9.23 12.27
N GLY A 137 -9.26 9.20 11.49
CA GLY A 137 -9.18 9.88 10.19
C GLY A 137 -9.78 9.11 9.02
N PHE A 138 -10.04 7.81 9.14
CA PHE A 138 -10.53 6.99 8.05
C PHE A 138 -11.91 7.44 7.57
N GLY A 139 -12.02 7.80 6.27
CA GLY A 139 -13.27 8.32 5.69
C GLY A 139 -13.66 9.74 6.13
N SER A 140 -12.83 10.42 6.92
CA SER A 140 -13.09 11.79 7.37
C SER A 140 -12.84 12.81 6.26
N LYS A 141 -13.78 13.73 6.05
CA LYS A 141 -13.60 14.87 5.13
C LYS A 141 -12.48 15.84 5.54
N SER A 142 -12.05 15.79 6.79
CA SER A 142 -10.96 16.62 7.35
C SER A 142 -9.59 15.94 7.30
N LEU A 143 -9.46 14.76 6.69
CA LEU A 143 -8.19 14.02 6.66
C LEU A 143 -7.07 14.82 6.00
N TYR A 144 -7.36 15.46 4.88
CA TYR A 144 -6.42 16.33 4.17
C TYR A 144 -5.84 17.42 5.07
N GLU A 145 -6.71 18.20 5.73
CA GLU A 145 -6.30 19.32 6.60
C GLU A 145 -5.43 18.84 7.78
N ARG A 146 -5.86 17.75 8.43
CA ARG A 146 -5.14 17.15 9.55
C ARG A 146 -3.78 16.62 9.13
N LEU A 147 -3.71 15.98 7.97
CA LEU A 147 -2.47 15.45 7.43
C LEU A 147 -1.51 16.57 7.05
N LEU A 148 -2.01 17.62 6.39
CA LEU A 148 -1.23 18.80 6.03
C LEU A 148 -0.64 19.48 7.27
N ALA A 149 -1.42 19.66 8.33
CA ALA A 149 -0.96 20.22 9.59
C ALA A 149 0.11 19.33 10.24
N ALA A 150 -0.15 18.01 10.36
CA ALA A 150 0.77 17.08 10.98
C ALA A 150 2.14 17.02 10.26
N VAL A 151 2.17 17.06 8.92
CA VAL A 151 3.44 17.09 8.18
C VAL A 151 4.22 18.38 8.43
N ARG A 152 3.53 19.52 8.51
CA ARG A 152 4.17 20.82 8.75
C ARG A 152 4.77 20.98 10.15
N GLU A 153 4.30 20.21 11.12
CA GLU A 153 4.82 20.20 12.50
C GLU A 153 6.08 19.33 12.65
N LEU A 154 6.41 18.49 11.67
CA LEU A 154 7.59 17.63 11.76
C LEU A 154 8.89 18.42 11.69
N THR A 155 9.82 18.04 12.55
CA THR A 155 11.18 18.60 12.58
C THR A 155 12.20 17.47 12.69
N PRO A 156 13.13 17.32 11.73
CA PRO A 156 13.24 18.10 10.49
C PRO A 156 12.07 17.82 9.53
N MET A 157 11.82 18.76 8.62
CA MET A 157 10.85 18.56 7.54
C MET A 157 11.27 17.36 6.69
N PRO A 158 10.39 16.38 6.43
CA PRO A 158 10.72 15.22 5.61
C PRO A 158 10.94 15.62 4.14
N SER A 159 11.79 14.88 3.43
CA SER A 159 11.99 15.10 1.99
C SER A 159 10.84 14.59 1.13
N ALA A 160 10.00 13.70 1.66
CA ALA A 160 8.79 13.23 1.00
C ALA A 160 7.75 12.70 2.00
N LEU A 161 6.50 12.55 1.53
CA LEU A 161 5.40 11.94 2.27
C LEU A 161 4.98 10.63 1.59
N VAL A 162 4.82 9.56 2.36
CA VAL A 162 4.30 8.26 1.91
C VAL A 162 2.94 8.02 2.55
N LEU A 163 1.92 7.81 1.73
CA LEU A 163 0.55 7.51 2.16
C LEU A 163 0.38 5.99 2.28
N CYS A 164 0.24 5.49 3.50
CA CYS A 164 0.25 4.05 3.79
C CYS A 164 -1.02 3.31 3.34
N GLN A 165 -2.09 4.04 3.00
CA GLN A 165 -3.37 3.45 2.61
C GLN A 165 -3.78 3.92 1.22
N ALA A 166 -4.25 3.01 0.38
CA ALA A 166 -4.70 3.31 -0.98
C ALA A 166 -5.84 4.34 -1.02
N SER A 167 -6.72 4.37 -0.01
CA SER A 167 -7.80 5.35 0.12
C SER A 167 -7.31 6.79 0.28
N MET A 168 -6.10 7.01 0.81
CA MET A 168 -5.51 8.34 0.97
C MET A 168 -4.98 8.94 -0.34
N ALA A 169 -4.89 8.13 -1.40
CA ALA A 169 -4.39 8.58 -2.71
C ALA A 169 -5.25 9.69 -3.37
N LEU A 170 -6.49 9.87 -2.92
CA LEU A 170 -7.36 10.95 -3.40
C LEU A 170 -6.79 12.35 -3.07
N ASP A 171 -6.09 12.46 -1.95
CA ASP A 171 -5.52 13.73 -1.47
C ASP A 171 -4.08 13.96 -1.96
N ALA A 172 -3.45 12.97 -2.63
CA ALA A 172 -2.03 12.99 -2.95
C ALA A 172 -1.60 14.20 -3.81
N LEU A 173 -2.39 14.57 -4.81
CA LEU A 173 -2.08 15.72 -5.69
C LEU A 173 -2.17 17.05 -4.94
N GLN A 174 -3.19 17.22 -4.10
CA GLN A 174 -3.37 18.42 -3.30
C GLN A 174 -2.28 18.55 -2.24
N LEU A 175 -1.92 17.44 -1.56
CA LEU A 175 -0.82 17.39 -0.61
C LEU A 175 0.52 17.74 -1.25
N ARG A 176 0.83 17.17 -2.43
CA ARG A 176 2.05 17.49 -3.19
C ARG A 176 2.13 18.99 -3.49
N SER A 177 1.02 19.57 -3.94
CA SER A 177 0.95 21.02 -4.24
C SER A 177 1.12 21.89 -3.00
N ALA A 178 0.51 21.51 -1.87
CA ALA A 178 0.53 22.31 -0.64
C ALA A 178 1.84 22.18 0.16
N LEU A 179 2.48 21.01 0.09
CA LEU A 179 3.74 20.72 0.81
C LEU A 179 4.99 21.01 -0.01
N GLN A 180 4.89 21.07 -1.33
CA GLN A 180 6.02 21.23 -2.26
C GLN A 180 7.11 20.14 -2.11
N ILE A 181 6.70 18.93 -1.70
CA ILE A 181 7.54 17.74 -1.62
C ILE A 181 6.87 16.58 -2.38
N PRO A 182 7.61 15.56 -2.82
CA PRO A 182 7.03 14.34 -3.37
C PRO A 182 6.04 13.69 -2.40
N VAL A 183 4.91 13.21 -2.96
CA VAL A 183 3.90 12.43 -2.21
C VAL A 183 3.71 11.11 -2.93
N TYR A 184 4.01 10.02 -2.25
CA TYR A 184 3.88 8.66 -2.75
C TYR A 184 2.57 8.05 -2.29
N ALA A 185 1.79 7.53 -3.23
CA ALA A 185 0.52 6.86 -2.99
C ALA A 185 0.44 5.57 -3.82
N SER A 186 0.09 4.47 -3.19
CA SER A 186 0.30 3.12 -3.72
C SER A 186 -0.47 2.73 -4.99
N PRO A 187 -1.69 3.25 -5.32
CA PRO A 187 -2.48 2.66 -6.40
C PRO A 187 -1.78 2.57 -7.75
N ASP A 188 -1.21 3.67 -8.24
CA ASP A 188 -0.61 3.70 -9.58
C ASP A 188 0.65 2.83 -9.64
N TYR A 189 1.44 2.79 -8.56
CA TYR A 189 2.63 1.93 -8.44
C TYR A 189 2.27 0.44 -8.43
N GLY A 190 1.23 0.07 -7.66
CA GLY A 190 0.79 -1.32 -7.57
C GLY A 190 0.19 -1.82 -8.89
N ILE A 191 -0.61 -0.99 -9.57
CA ILE A 191 -1.17 -1.31 -10.88
C ILE A 191 -0.07 -1.46 -11.93
N ALA A 192 0.92 -0.56 -11.95
CA ALA A 192 2.05 -0.66 -12.88
C ALA A 192 2.87 -1.93 -12.63
N GLN A 193 3.07 -2.32 -11.37
CA GLN A 193 3.75 -3.57 -11.02
C GLN A 193 2.96 -4.80 -11.45
N LEU A 194 1.63 -4.81 -11.24
CA LEU A 194 0.76 -5.89 -11.71
C LEU A 194 0.82 -6.00 -13.24
N LYS A 195 0.69 -4.88 -13.96
CA LYS A 195 0.78 -4.86 -15.42
C LYS A 195 2.07 -5.50 -15.91
N LYS A 196 3.20 -5.09 -15.33
CA LYS A 196 4.50 -5.67 -15.66
C LYS A 196 4.54 -7.18 -15.43
N ALA A 197 4.02 -7.65 -14.29
CA ALA A 197 4.01 -9.08 -13.95
C ALA A 197 3.11 -9.93 -14.87
N LEU A 198 2.16 -9.30 -15.60
CA LEU A 198 1.31 -9.96 -16.59
C LEU A 198 1.93 -9.93 -18.02
N GLU A 199 2.91 -9.07 -18.25
CA GLU A 199 3.60 -8.95 -19.54
C GLU A 199 4.90 -9.80 -19.61
N ASP A 200 5.47 -10.19 -18.45
CA ASP A 200 6.68 -11.03 -18.31
C ASP A 200 6.34 -12.53 -18.40
#